data_2f3aab61cde75fb9b80d059c5c7bef75
#
_entry.id   2f3aab61cde75fb9b80d059c5c7bef75
#
_cell.length_a   1.000
_cell.length_b   1.000
_cell.length_c   1.000
_cell.angle_alpha   90.00
_cell.angle_beta   90.00
_cell.angle_gamma   90.00
#
_symmetry.space_group_name_H-M   'P 1'
#
loop_
_entity.id
_entity.type
_entity.pdbx_description
1 polymer ?
#
loop_
_entity_poly.entity_id
_entity_poly.type
_entity_poly.pdbx_seq_one_letter_code
_entity_poly.pdbx_strand_id
1 'polypeptide(L)'
;MEIVFLGTGGGRINLVQQNRWTGGFRINGSCKIHVDPGPGALVRSLQTKQDPTDLDAIIVTHLHIDHCSDANVLSEAMSCYTFRKRGIIIGSRDSVEGDHKGDRAFTSYHLSKVAQVYSARWEEKKEFETPGGKFSIEILKAKHEEKTCFGFKLLMDGFAIGHTSDTEYFDGLYEQYKG
;
A
#
# COMPACT_ATOMS: atom_id res chain seq x y z
N MET A 1 13.72 12.27 -2.61
CA MET A 1 12.46 11.49 -2.49
C MET A 1 11.32 12.28 -3.14
N GLU A 2 10.42 11.61 -3.87
CA GLU A 2 9.27 12.19 -4.57
C GLU A 2 8.00 11.41 -4.19
N ILE A 3 6.86 12.09 -4.14
CA ILE A 3 5.55 11.44 -4.00
C ILE A 3 4.74 11.76 -5.26
N VAL A 4 4.25 10.73 -5.95
CA VAL A 4 3.45 10.85 -7.17
C VAL A 4 2.04 10.33 -6.89
N PHE A 5 1.06 11.22 -6.86
CA PHE A 5 -0.34 10.84 -6.72
C PHE A 5 -0.91 10.32 -8.03
N LEU A 6 -1.37 9.08 -8.03
CA LEU A 6 -1.99 8.41 -9.16
C LEU A 6 -3.51 8.48 -9.12
N GLY A 7 -4.04 8.93 -8.00
CA GLY A 7 -5.43 9.25 -7.73
C GLY A 7 -5.59 9.83 -6.34
N THR A 8 -6.57 10.69 -6.17
CA THR A 8 -6.89 11.33 -4.89
C THR A 8 -8.36 11.13 -4.52
N GLY A 9 -9.03 10.24 -5.22
CA GLY A 9 -10.42 9.90 -4.97
C GLY A 9 -10.53 8.77 -3.96
N GLY A 10 -11.59 8.79 -3.19
CA GLY A 10 -11.98 7.72 -2.28
C GLY A 10 -13.49 7.61 -2.19
N GLY A 11 -13.96 6.53 -1.61
CA GLY A 11 -15.37 6.26 -1.41
C GLY A 11 -16.11 5.81 -2.67
N ARG A 12 -17.27 5.20 -2.47
CA ARG A 12 -18.01 4.43 -3.48
C ARG A 12 -18.41 5.23 -4.73
N ILE A 13 -18.79 6.49 -4.57
CA ILE A 13 -19.22 7.32 -5.70
C ILE A 13 -18.04 7.64 -6.61
N ASN A 14 -16.94 8.15 -6.07
CA ASN A 14 -15.77 8.47 -6.86
C ASN A 14 -15.11 7.23 -7.43
N LEU A 15 -15.14 6.10 -6.71
CA LEU A 15 -14.67 4.81 -7.19
C LEU A 15 -15.30 4.43 -8.53
N VAL A 16 -16.62 4.61 -8.67
CA VAL A 16 -17.33 4.27 -9.91
C VAL A 16 -17.16 5.34 -10.98
N GLN A 17 -17.22 6.60 -10.60
CA GLN A 17 -17.15 7.72 -11.55
C GLN A 17 -15.71 8.05 -12.00
N GLN A 18 -14.71 7.68 -11.19
CA GLN A 18 -13.28 7.94 -11.45
C GLN A 18 -12.93 9.41 -11.74
N ASN A 19 -13.70 10.36 -11.19
CA ASN A 19 -13.48 11.80 -11.42
C ASN A 19 -12.12 12.29 -10.88
N ARG A 20 -11.58 11.62 -9.85
CA ARG A 20 -10.28 11.92 -9.22
C ARG A 20 -9.31 10.75 -9.30
N TRP A 21 -9.66 9.67 -9.99
CA TRP A 21 -8.95 8.39 -9.96
C TRP A 21 -8.77 7.85 -8.54
N THR A 22 -8.53 6.56 -8.43
CA THR A 22 -8.33 5.85 -7.15
C THR A 22 -7.05 5.00 -7.18
N GLY A 23 -6.06 5.42 -7.97
CA GLY A 23 -4.81 4.69 -8.17
C GLY A 23 -3.84 4.76 -7.00
N GLY A 24 -4.20 5.42 -5.88
CA GLY A 24 -3.30 5.61 -4.76
C GLY A 24 -2.13 6.53 -5.08
N PHE A 25 -0.97 6.25 -4.50
CA PHE A 25 0.24 7.05 -4.76
C PHE A 25 1.51 6.22 -4.72
N ARG A 26 2.56 6.74 -5.37
CA ARG A 26 3.91 6.18 -5.31
C ARG A 26 4.82 7.06 -4.45
N ILE A 27 5.73 6.40 -3.74
CA ILE A 27 6.86 7.00 -3.05
C ILE A 27 8.11 6.55 -3.80
N ASN A 28 8.82 7.49 -4.40
CA ASN A 28 10.04 7.27 -5.15
C ASN A 28 11.23 7.83 -4.39
N GLY A 29 12.02 6.97 -3.82
CA GLY A 29 13.28 7.24 -3.16
C GLY A 29 14.29 6.16 -3.50
N SER A 30 15.12 5.78 -2.55
CA SER A 30 15.99 4.60 -2.68
C SER A 30 15.17 3.33 -2.91
N CYS A 31 13.97 3.23 -2.32
CA CYS A 31 12.98 2.21 -2.64
C CYS A 31 11.80 2.81 -3.40
N LYS A 32 11.17 2.01 -4.25
CA LYS A 32 9.97 2.37 -5.00
C LYS A 32 8.76 1.66 -4.38
N ILE A 33 7.85 2.45 -3.79
CA ILE A 33 6.73 1.91 -3.01
C ILE A 33 5.42 2.42 -3.59
N HIS A 34 4.46 1.53 -3.83
CA HIS A 34 3.09 1.91 -4.19
C HIS A 34 2.17 1.71 -2.99
N VAL A 35 1.38 2.71 -2.68
CA VAL A 35 0.43 2.71 -1.56
C VAL A 35 -0.98 2.72 -2.09
N ASP A 36 -1.79 1.80 -1.59
CA ASP A 36 -3.23 1.65 -1.85
C ASP A 36 -3.59 1.66 -3.34
N PRO A 37 -3.17 0.62 -4.10
CA PRO A 37 -3.45 0.51 -5.53
C PRO A 37 -4.91 0.16 -5.81
N GLY A 38 -5.79 1.14 -5.78
CA GLY A 38 -7.18 1.01 -6.20
C GLY A 38 -7.33 0.93 -7.73
N PRO A 39 -8.58 0.93 -8.24
CA PRO A 39 -8.86 0.78 -9.66
C PRO A 39 -8.10 1.78 -10.55
N GLY A 40 -7.42 1.24 -11.56
CA GLY A 40 -6.66 2.02 -12.53
C GLY A 40 -5.23 2.36 -12.08
N ALA A 41 -4.74 1.86 -10.95
CA ALA A 41 -3.39 2.12 -10.47
C ALA A 41 -2.31 1.74 -11.50
N LEU A 42 -2.46 0.59 -12.18
CA LEU A 42 -1.55 0.17 -13.25
C LEU A 42 -1.58 1.16 -14.42
N VAL A 43 -2.77 1.47 -14.93
CA VAL A 43 -2.94 2.36 -16.09
C VAL A 43 -2.40 3.75 -15.78
N ARG A 44 -2.69 4.28 -14.60
CA ARG A 44 -2.19 5.59 -14.16
C ARG A 44 -0.68 5.60 -13.97
N SER A 45 -0.10 4.52 -13.44
CA SER A 45 1.37 4.38 -13.38
C SER A 45 1.99 4.54 -14.77
N LEU A 46 1.50 3.81 -15.76
CA LEU A 46 2.02 3.89 -17.13
C LEU A 46 1.79 5.28 -17.77
N GLN A 47 0.62 5.89 -17.58
CA GLN A 47 0.31 7.23 -18.09
C GLN A 47 1.20 8.32 -17.50
N THR A 48 1.59 8.17 -16.23
CA THR A 48 2.49 9.12 -15.55
C THR A 48 3.97 8.72 -15.64
N LYS A 49 4.30 7.75 -16.49
CA LYS A 49 5.66 7.24 -16.71
C LYS A 49 6.30 6.67 -15.44
N GLN A 50 5.50 6.12 -14.56
CA GLN A 50 5.93 5.37 -13.40
C GLN A 50 5.99 3.89 -13.80
N ASP A 51 7.19 3.33 -13.95
CA ASP A 51 7.33 1.92 -14.31
C ASP A 51 6.86 1.02 -13.14
N PRO A 52 5.81 0.20 -13.31
CA PRO A 52 5.35 -0.68 -12.25
C PRO A 52 6.29 -1.87 -12.02
N THR A 53 7.20 -2.17 -12.95
CA THR A 53 8.16 -3.28 -12.81
C THR A 53 9.35 -2.93 -11.92
N ASP A 54 9.57 -1.64 -11.62
CA ASP A 54 10.64 -1.19 -10.72
C ASP A 54 10.21 -1.14 -9.23
N LEU A 55 8.95 -1.47 -8.93
CA LEU A 55 8.45 -1.49 -7.56
C LEU A 55 9.26 -2.43 -6.66
N ASP A 56 9.59 -1.96 -5.48
CA ASP A 56 10.19 -2.73 -4.39
C ASP A 56 9.16 -3.19 -3.36
N ALA A 57 8.08 -2.41 -3.17
CA ALA A 57 7.03 -2.76 -2.23
C ALA A 57 5.65 -2.26 -2.67
N ILE A 58 4.62 -2.96 -2.20
CA ILE A 58 3.21 -2.56 -2.29
C ILE A 58 2.65 -2.55 -0.87
N ILE A 59 2.02 -1.43 -0.49
CA ILE A 59 1.31 -1.27 0.78
C ILE A 59 -0.19 -1.24 0.50
N VAL A 60 -0.97 -2.06 1.19
CA VAL A 60 -2.44 -2.06 1.17
C VAL A 60 -2.94 -1.86 2.59
N THR A 61 -3.47 -0.69 2.88
CA THR A 61 -3.84 -0.30 4.24
C THR A 61 -5.09 -1.01 4.75
N HIS A 62 -6.00 -1.38 3.86
CA HIS A 62 -7.22 -2.14 4.18
C HIS A 62 -7.87 -2.76 2.93
N LEU A 63 -8.94 -3.53 3.13
CA LEU A 63 -9.50 -4.41 2.10
C LEU A 63 -10.50 -3.73 1.15
N HIS A 64 -10.84 -2.45 1.35
CA HIS A 64 -11.76 -1.77 0.43
C HIS A 64 -11.20 -1.71 -1.00
N ILE A 65 -12.08 -1.87 -1.98
CA ILE A 65 -11.69 -2.03 -3.39
C ILE A 65 -11.04 -0.78 -3.98
N ASP A 66 -11.34 0.41 -3.49
CA ASP A 66 -10.68 1.65 -3.89
C ASP A 66 -9.23 1.76 -3.39
N HIS A 67 -8.79 0.84 -2.53
CA HIS A 67 -7.41 0.74 -2.03
C HIS A 67 -6.66 -0.51 -2.53
N CYS A 68 -7.33 -1.52 -3.08
CA CYS A 68 -6.67 -2.80 -3.34
C CYS A 68 -6.98 -3.47 -4.69
N SER A 69 -7.87 -2.94 -5.53
CA SER A 69 -8.32 -3.61 -6.76
C SER A 69 -7.18 -3.98 -7.70
N ASP A 70 -6.19 -3.11 -7.88
CA ASP A 70 -5.05 -3.35 -8.76
C ASP A 70 -3.84 -4.00 -8.05
N ALA A 71 -3.98 -4.40 -6.76
CA ALA A 71 -2.89 -4.95 -5.97
C ALA A 71 -2.25 -6.20 -6.60
N ASN A 72 -3.07 -7.09 -7.17
CA ASN A 72 -2.58 -8.29 -7.81
C ASN A 72 -1.81 -8.02 -9.10
N VAL A 73 -2.31 -7.16 -9.98
CA VAL A 73 -1.63 -6.85 -11.24
C VAL A 73 -0.34 -6.05 -11.00
N LEU A 74 -0.29 -5.19 -9.97
CA LEU A 74 0.97 -4.54 -9.57
C LEU A 74 1.95 -5.53 -8.93
N SER A 75 1.46 -6.55 -8.24
CA SER A 75 2.32 -7.64 -7.73
C SER A 75 2.94 -8.45 -8.87
N GLU A 76 2.20 -8.70 -9.97
CA GLU A 76 2.78 -9.30 -11.16
C GLU A 76 3.88 -8.45 -11.78
N ALA A 77 3.64 -7.14 -11.92
CA ALA A 77 4.65 -6.22 -12.44
C ALA A 77 5.88 -6.20 -11.52
N MET A 78 5.70 -6.01 -10.20
CA MET A 78 6.76 -5.98 -9.20
C MET A 78 7.61 -7.26 -9.21
N SER A 79 7.02 -8.43 -9.42
CA SER A 79 7.71 -9.71 -9.52
C SER A 79 8.21 -10.05 -10.94
N CYS A 80 8.33 -9.04 -11.81
CA CYS A 80 8.72 -9.20 -13.21
C CYS A 80 7.87 -10.26 -13.92
N TYR A 81 6.57 -10.01 -13.99
CA TYR A 81 5.59 -10.93 -14.60
C TYR A 81 5.56 -12.30 -13.92
N THR A 82 5.76 -12.32 -12.60
CA THR A 82 5.87 -13.54 -11.76
C THR A 82 7.05 -14.47 -12.10
N PHE A 83 7.97 -14.05 -12.96
CA PHE A 83 9.18 -14.83 -13.27
C PHE A 83 10.26 -14.75 -12.21
N ARG A 84 10.20 -13.75 -11.33
CA ARG A 84 11.18 -13.55 -10.27
C ARG A 84 10.48 -13.41 -8.92
N LYS A 85 10.93 -14.17 -7.94
CA LYS A 85 10.47 -14.00 -6.55
C LYS A 85 11.14 -12.78 -5.94
N ARG A 86 10.52 -11.60 -6.09
CA ARG A 86 11.01 -10.32 -5.57
C ARG A 86 9.86 -9.43 -5.07
N GLY A 87 10.25 -8.35 -4.38
CA GLY A 87 9.33 -7.36 -3.87
C GLY A 87 8.70 -7.75 -2.54
N ILE A 88 8.10 -6.76 -1.88
CA ILE A 88 7.53 -6.86 -0.54
C ILE A 88 6.06 -6.47 -0.61
N ILE A 89 5.18 -7.27 -0.05
CA ILE A 89 3.80 -6.91 0.22
C ILE A 89 3.67 -6.59 1.70
N ILE A 90 3.15 -5.40 2.01
CA ILE A 90 2.77 -4.97 3.35
C ILE A 90 1.26 -4.73 3.31
N GLY A 91 0.48 -5.49 4.03
CA GLY A 91 -0.97 -5.34 4.02
C GLY A 91 -1.59 -5.44 5.40
N SER A 92 -2.78 -4.89 5.56
CA SER A 92 -3.59 -5.19 6.74
C SER A 92 -3.76 -6.70 6.87
N ARG A 93 -4.04 -7.16 8.08
CA ARG A 93 -4.25 -8.59 8.30
C ARG A 93 -5.29 -9.15 7.32
N ASP A 94 -6.42 -8.48 7.19
CA ASP A 94 -7.51 -8.97 6.34
C ASP A 94 -7.14 -8.89 4.84
N SER A 95 -6.30 -7.92 4.43
CA SER A 95 -5.79 -7.83 3.05
C SER A 95 -4.86 -8.99 2.67
N VAL A 96 -4.13 -9.55 3.61
CA VAL A 96 -3.13 -10.60 3.38
C VAL A 96 -3.64 -11.99 3.77
N GLU A 97 -4.17 -12.12 4.99
CA GLU A 97 -4.58 -13.41 5.56
C GLU A 97 -6.03 -13.76 5.20
N GLY A 98 -6.84 -12.74 4.94
CA GLY A 98 -8.27 -12.83 4.69
C GLY A 98 -9.11 -12.41 5.90
N ASP A 99 -10.28 -11.86 5.61
CA ASP A 99 -11.27 -11.51 6.61
C ASP A 99 -12.02 -12.75 7.11
N HIS A 100 -13.03 -12.55 7.98
CA HIS A 100 -13.86 -13.63 8.52
C HIS A 100 -14.71 -14.38 7.47
N LYS A 101 -14.84 -13.84 6.25
CA LYS A 101 -15.53 -14.47 5.11
C LYS A 101 -14.55 -15.14 4.15
N GLY A 102 -13.25 -14.93 4.34
CA GLY A 102 -12.20 -15.42 3.48
C GLY A 102 -11.84 -14.47 2.33
N ASP A 103 -12.42 -13.26 2.29
CA ASP A 103 -12.06 -12.24 1.30
C ASP A 103 -10.71 -11.60 1.63
N ARG A 104 -9.88 -11.38 0.61
CA ARG A 104 -8.56 -10.77 0.75
C ARG A 104 -8.16 -10.00 -0.51
N ALA A 105 -7.26 -9.03 -0.38
CA ALA A 105 -6.78 -8.22 -1.48
C ALA A 105 -5.87 -9.02 -2.43
N PHE A 106 -5.01 -9.87 -1.87
CA PHE A 106 -4.03 -10.63 -2.65
C PHE A 106 -4.43 -12.09 -2.78
N THR A 107 -4.39 -12.63 -3.99
CA THR A 107 -4.58 -14.06 -4.19
C THR A 107 -3.39 -14.86 -3.64
N SER A 108 -3.62 -16.13 -3.27
CA SER A 108 -2.54 -17.03 -2.83
C SER A 108 -1.43 -17.14 -3.87
N TYR A 109 -1.80 -17.08 -5.15
CA TYR A 109 -0.84 -17.10 -6.26
C TYR A 109 0.13 -15.93 -6.16
N HIS A 110 -0.38 -14.69 -6.08
CA HIS A 110 0.47 -13.48 -6.04
C HIS A 110 1.31 -13.41 -4.77
N LEU A 111 0.74 -13.78 -3.61
CA LEU A 111 1.52 -13.88 -2.36
C LEU A 111 2.68 -14.85 -2.47
N SER A 112 2.54 -15.94 -3.24
CA SER A 112 3.62 -16.91 -3.44
C SER A 112 4.76 -16.41 -4.35
N LYS A 113 4.51 -15.34 -5.12
CA LYS A 113 5.45 -14.80 -6.12
C LYS A 113 6.33 -13.67 -5.61
N VAL A 114 6.00 -13.09 -4.46
CA VAL A 114 6.82 -12.03 -3.84
C VAL A 114 7.85 -12.61 -2.88
N ALA A 115 8.92 -11.86 -2.64
CA ALA A 115 9.99 -12.31 -1.74
C ALA A 115 9.57 -12.29 -0.28
N GLN A 116 8.76 -11.29 0.11
CA GLN A 116 8.33 -11.11 1.49
C GLN A 116 6.89 -10.64 1.55
N VAL A 117 6.15 -11.17 2.51
CA VAL A 117 4.79 -10.74 2.87
C VAL A 117 4.78 -10.37 4.34
N TYR A 118 4.26 -9.20 4.66
CA TYR A 118 4.13 -8.72 6.02
C TYR A 118 2.67 -8.33 6.31
N SER A 119 2.07 -9.05 7.24
CA SER A 119 0.74 -8.77 7.78
C SER A 119 0.89 -7.76 8.91
N ALA A 120 0.49 -6.52 8.64
CA ALA A 120 0.68 -5.37 9.52
C ALA A 120 -0.23 -5.44 10.75
N ARG A 121 0.30 -5.10 11.92
CA ARG A 121 -0.45 -4.96 13.17
C ARG A 121 -0.12 -3.62 13.81
N TRP A 122 -1.09 -2.99 14.44
CA TRP A 122 -0.90 -1.71 15.11
C TRP A 122 0.26 -1.75 16.12
N GLU A 123 0.94 -0.63 16.24
CA GLU A 123 2.07 -0.40 17.16
C GLU A 123 3.34 -1.19 16.81
N GLU A 124 3.33 -1.93 15.69
CA GLU A 124 4.54 -2.58 15.20
C GLU A 124 5.40 -1.60 14.38
N LYS A 125 6.72 -1.75 14.52
CA LYS A 125 7.72 -1.09 13.69
C LYS A 125 8.58 -2.12 13.01
N LYS A 126 8.77 -1.97 11.70
CA LYS A 126 9.54 -2.93 10.89
C LYS A 126 10.46 -2.21 9.92
N GLU A 127 11.69 -2.73 9.81
CA GLU A 127 12.63 -2.32 8.78
C GLU A 127 12.62 -3.35 7.63
N PHE A 128 12.71 -2.85 6.41
CA PHE A 128 12.78 -3.64 5.19
C PHE A 128 14.00 -3.24 4.38
N GLU A 129 14.63 -4.23 3.79
CA GLU A 129 15.77 -4.08 2.91
C GLU A 129 15.40 -4.55 1.50
N THR A 130 15.74 -3.76 0.51
CA THR A 130 15.51 -4.02 -0.91
C THR A 130 16.81 -3.82 -1.69
N PRO A 131 16.91 -4.27 -2.94
CA PRO A 131 18.09 -3.96 -3.76
C PRO A 131 18.35 -2.45 -3.94
N GLY A 132 17.32 -1.61 -3.87
CA GLY A 132 17.43 -0.15 -4.00
C GLY A 132 17.86 0.55 -2.71
N GLY A 133 17.59 -0.03 -1.54
CA GLY A 133 17.88 0.60 -0.25
C GLY A 133 17.07 0.03 0.89
N LYS A 134 16.91 0.84 1.92
CA LYS A 134 16.16 0.46 3.14
C LYS A 134 15.06 1.47 3.43
N PHE A 135 13.98 0.98 4.02
CA PHE A 135 12.97 1.83 4.63
C PHE A 135 12.44 1.18 5.91
N SER A 136 11.93 1.99 6.81
CA SER A 136 11.20 1.48 7.98
C SER A 136 9.77 2.00 7.97
N ILE A 137 8.86 1.20 8.48
CA ILE A 137 7.45 1.54 8.62
C ILE A 137 7.02 1.30 10.07
N GLU A 138 6.30 2.24 10.62
CA GLU A 138 5.62 2.14 11.91
C GLU A 138 4.12 2.10 11.63
N ILE A 139 3.47 1.03 12.07
CA ILE A 139 2.05 0.77 11.83
C ILE A 139 1.23 1.48 12.91
N LEU A 140 0.35 2.37 12.48
CA LEU A 140 -0.43 3.22 13.35
C LEU A 140 -1.91 2.84 13.33
N LYS A 141 -2.59 3.11 14.42
CA LYS A 141 -4.02 2.84 14.55
C LYS A 141 -4.84 3.72 13.61
N ALA A 142 -5.79 3.11 12.93
CA ALA A 142 -6.87 3.79 12.23
C ALA A 142 -8.21 3.33 12.82
N LYS A 143 -9.21 4.22 12.83
CA LYS A 143 -10.57 3.92 13.24
C LYS A 143 -11.46 3.90 12.01
N HIS A 144 -11.78 2.71 11.53
CA HIS A 144 -12.53 2.48 10.30
C HIS A 144 -13.48 1.27 10.44
N GLU A 145 -14.43 1.11 9.52
CA GLU A 145 -15.28 -0.07 9.51
C GLU A 145 -14.49 -1.37 9.34
N GLU A 146 -13.45 -1.33 8.51
CA GLU A 146 -12.43 -2.38 8.41
C GLU A 146 -11.49 -2.34 9.61
N LYS A 147 -11.69 -3.27 10.55
CA LYS A 147 -11.03 -3.25 11.87
C LYS A 147 -9.51 -3.45 11.82
N THR A 148 -8.99 -3.94 10.72
CA THR A 148 -7.55 -4.13 10.51
C THR A 148 -6.92 -3.03 9.67
N CYS A 149 -7.69 -1.99 9.31
CA CYS A 149 -7.20 -0.79 8.65
C CYS A 149 -6.08 -0.13 9.49
N PHE A 150 -5.05 0.37 8.83
CA PHE A 150 -3.94 1.02 9.51
C PHE A 150 -3.46 2.27 8.77
N GLY A 151 -3.04 3.26 9.54
CA GLY A 151 -2.18 4.33 9.08
C GLY A 151 -0.71 3.95 9.31
N PHE A 152 0.22 4.74 8.81
CA PHE A 152 1.64 4.48 9.02
C PHE A 152 2.50 5.73 9.03
N LYS A 153 3.69 5.63 9.65
CA LYS A 153 4.85 6.49 9.38
C LYS A 153 5.88 5.67 8.63
N LEU A 154 6.38 6.19 7.52
CA LEU A 154 7.43 5.58 6.72
C LEU A 154 8.65 6.47 6.71
N LEU A 155 9.82 5.90 7.06
CA LEU A 155 11.10 6.61 7.02
C LEU A 155 11.96 6.01 5.91
N MET A 156 12.43 6.87 5.01
CA MET A 156 13.31 6.51 3.90
C MET A 156 14.14 7.73 3.48
N ASP A 157 15.41 7.54 3.20
CA ASP A 157 16.33 8.60 2.72
C ASP A 157 16.37 9.84 3.65
N GLY A 158 16.21 9.65 4.95
CA GLY A 158 16.17 10.74 5.93
C GLY A 158 14.86 11.54 5.98
N PHE A 159 13.84 11.14 5.24
CA PHE A 159 12.51 11.75 5.25
C PHE A 159 11.50 10.85 5.97
N ALA A 160 10.53 11.48 6.62
CA ALA A 160 9.38 10.81 7.23
C ALA A 160 8.09 11.19 6.48
N ILE A 161 7.28 10.19 6.17
CA ILE A 161 5.96 10.34 5.56
C ILE A 161 4.93 9.74 6.50
N GLY A 162 3.94 10.52 6.90
CA GLY A 162 2.76 10.03 7.62
C GLY A 162 1.58 9.85 6.66
N HIS A 163 0.90 8.73 6.74
CA HIS A 163 -0.34 8.43 6.00
C HIS A 163 -1.38 7.88 6.95
N THR A 164 -2.53 8.53 7.03
CA THR A 164 -3.58 8.14 7.98
C THR A 164 -4.43 6.97 7.50
N SER A 165 -4.40 6.70 6.20
CA SER A 165 -5.40 5.85 5.55
C SER A 165 -6.82 6.41 5.79
N ASP A 166 -7.83 5.58 5.58
CA ASP A 166 -9.21 5.91 5.92
C ASP A 166 -9.41 5.78 7.43
N THR A 167 -9.72 6.88 8.09
CA THR A 167 -9.95 6.90 9.53
C THR A 167 -10.96 7.95 9.94
N GLU A 168 -11.82 7.59 10.87
CA GLU A 168 -12.55 8.56 11.68
C GLU A 168 -11.58 9.28 12.63
N TYR A 169 -11.97 10.46 13.10
CA TYR A 169 -11.26 11.10 14.19
C TYR A 169 -11.40 10.29 15.48
N PHE A 170 -10.32 10.20 16.23
CA PHE A 170 -10.28 9.68 17.60
C PHE A 170 -9.20 10.36 18.42
N ASP A 171 -9.36 10.39 19.74
CA ASP A 171 -8.39 10.99 20.63
C ASP A 171 -7.03 10.27 20.51
N GLY A 172 -5.97 11.06 20.28
CA GLY A 172 -4.62 10.54 20.05
C GLY A 172 -4.26 10.31 18.59
N LEU A 173 -5.19 10.49 17.62
CA LEU A 173 -4.88 10.33 16.20
C LEU A 173 -3.68 11.22 15.79
N TYR A 174 -3.73 12.49 16.14
CA TYR A 174 -2.66 13.43 15.83
C TYR A 174 -1.34 13.08 16.54
N GLU A 175 -1.41 12.60 17.77
CA GLU A 175 -0.23 12.27 18.59
C GLU A 175 0.63 11.15 17.98
N GLN A 176 0.00 10.21 17.28
CA GLN A 176 0.71 9.10 16.63
C GLN A 176 1.66 9.58 15.52
N TYR A 177 1.40 10.75 14.92
CA TYR A 177 2.16 11.27 13.79
C TYR A 177 3.21 12.31 14.19
N LYS A 178 3.34 12.63 15.47
CA LYS A 178 4.40 13.52 15.97
C LYS A 178 5.77 12.85 15.90
N GLY A 179 6.82 13.66 15.64
CA GLY A 179 8.22 13.26 15.67
C GLY A 179 8.83 12.94 14.33
#